data_7817347aeedc9efa4152c1887cb299f4
#
_entry.id   7817347aeedc9efa4152c1887cb299f4
#
_cell.length_a   1.000
_cell.length_b   1.000
_cell.length_c   1.000
_cell.angle_alpha   90.00
_cell.angle_beta   90.00
_cell.angle_gamma   90.00
#
_symmetry.space_group_name_H-M   'P 1'
#
loop_
_entity.id
_entity.type
_entity.pdbx_description
1 polymer ?
#
loop_
_entity_poly.entity_id
_entity_poly.type
_entity_poly.pdbx_seq_one_letter_code
_entity_poly.pdbx_strand_id
1 'polypeptide(L)'
;MTMLATIQRFCRRTGLPVPATVAGSTDSQVVQLQALLEEEGQDLARRGAWQGITFEATHTSVATESQGAITSIATNGFNYIKNQTIWDRTENLPIIGPVSSEVWQALKGSVSTGPRFQFRIRGGLLIVNPVPTANHTWAFEYVSKNWILAANGTTYKEYFTADTDTMLLPEELLMMGLRWRWKKEKGLDYAEDMRTYEMQVKDALGRDGGKPVLHMDHESGRSPSPGIFVPQGSWSIP
;
A
#
# COMPACT_ATOMS: atom_id res chain seq x y z
N MET A 1 -10.37 4.44 14.73
CA MET A 1 -11.04 3.87 15.93
C MET A 1 -10.39 2.56 16.30
N THR A 2 -10.48 2.11 17.59
CA THR A 2 -9.91 0.83 18.03
C THR A 2 -10.81 -0.35 17.66
N MET A 3 -10.23 -1.56 17.59
CA MET A 3 -10.98 -2.80 17.33
C MET A 3 -12.17 -2.95 18.27
N LEU A 4 -11.94 -2.84 19.59
CA LEU A 4 -13.00 -2.97 20.60
C LEU A 4 -14.14 -1.97 20.35
N ALA A 5 -13.82 -0.70 20.17
CA ALA A 5 -14.84 0.34 19.97
C ALA A 5 -15.68 0.10 18.70
N THR A 6 -15.07 -0.40 17.62
CA THR A 6 -15.76 -0.73 16.37
C THR A 6 -16.74 -1.88 16.58
N ILE A 7 -16.30 -2.97 17.21
CA ILE A 7 -17.17 -4.12 17.48
C ILE A 7 -18.28 -3.76 18.47
N GLN A 8 -17.99 -2.97 19.50
CA GLN A 8 -19.02 -2.48 20.42
C GLN A 8 -20.05 -1.60 19.70
N ARG A 9 -19.62 -0.71 18.80
CA ARG A 9 -20.53 0.12 17.99
C ARG A 9 -21.40 -0.74 17.08
N PHE A 10 -20.81 -1.77 16.47
CA PHE A 10 -21.55 -2.74 15.67
C PHE A 10 -22.62 -3.47 16.49
N CYS A 11 -22.26 -4.04 17.66
CA CYS A 11 -23.19 -4.74 18.54
C CYS A 11 -24.35 -3.87 18.96
N ARG A 12 -24.10 -2.59 19.33
CA ARG A 12 -25.19 -1.64 19.66
C ARG A 12 -26.14 -1.39 18.50
N ARG A 13 -25.64 -1.36 17.25
CA ARG A 13 -26.47 -1.14 16.06
C ARG A 13 -27.30 -2.37 15.66
N THR A 14 -26.82 -3.55 15.98
CA THR A 14 -27.47 -4.82 15.60
C THR A 14 -28.26 -5.46 16.75
N GLY A 15 -28.27 -4.84 17.94
CA GLY A 15 -28.96 -5.37 19.11
C GLY A 15 -28.28 -6.59 19.72
N LEU A 16 -26.97 -6.77 19.46
CA LEU A 16 -26.20 -7.86 20.02
C LEU A 16 -25.62 -7.49 21.40
N PRO A 17 -25.31 -8.47 22.27
CA PRO A 17 -24.59 -8.21 23.50
C PRO A 17 -23.28 -7.49 23.25
N VAL A 18 -23.03 -6.41 24.02
CA VAL A 18 -21.82 -5.60 23.86
C VAL A 18 -20.68 -6.24 24.66
N PRO A 19 -19.58 -6.69 23.99
CA PRO A 19 -18.47 -7.32 24.71
C PRO A 19 -17.66 -6.28 25.50
N ALA A 20 -17.13 -6.71 26.66
CA ALA A 20 -16.18 -5.91 27.43
C ALA A 20 -14.77 -5.95 26.81
N THR A 21 -14.38 -7.08 26.20
CA THR A 21 -13.12 -7.32 25.52
C THR A 21 -13.37 -8.13 24.26
N VAL A 22 -12.52 -8.00 23.26
CA VAL A 22 -12.57 -8.74 21.99
C VAL A 22 -11.34 -9.64 21.88
N ALA A 23 -10.15 -9.07 22.05
CA ALA A 23 -8.91 -9.83 21.99
C ALA A 23 -8.88 -10.90 23.08
N GLY A 24 -8.75 -12.17 22.66
CA GLY A 24 -8.75 -13.31 23.57
C GLY A 24 -10.14 -13.71 24.12
N SER A 25 -11.23 -13.15 23.59
CA SER A 25 -12.59 -13.59 23.95
C SER A 25 -12.82 -15.03 23.50
N THR A 26 -13.53 -15.80 24.35
CA THR A 26 -13.99 -17.16 24.05
C THR A 26 -15.43 -17.21 23.56
N ASP A 27 -16.14 -16.08 23.57
CA ASP A 27 -17.48 -15.98 23.03
C ASP A 27 -17.46 -16.16 21.51
N SER A 28 -18.14 -17.18 21.02
CA SER A 28 -18.17 -17.54 19.61
C SER A 28 -18.66 -16.40 18.70
N GLN A 29 -19.58 -15.57 19.18
CA GLN A 29 -20.10 -14.42 18.45
C GLN A 29 -19.04 -13.31 18.35
N VAL A 30 -18.32 -13.03 19.41
CA VAL A 30 -17.26 -12.03 19.44
C VAL A 30 -16.09 -12.47 18.53
N VAL A 31 -15.70 -13.74 18.62
CA VAL A 31 -14.68 -14.34 17.75
C VAL A 31 -15.09 -14.25 16.25
N GLN A 32 -16.36 -14.56 15.95
CA GLN A 32 -16.88 -14.41 14.58
C GLN A 32 -16.82 -12.97 14.09
N LEU A 33 -17.21 -12.00 14.93
CA LEU A 33 -17.16 -10.57 14.54
C LEU A 33 -15.74 -10.08 14.30
N GLN A 34 -14.77 -10.52 15.14
CA GLN A 34 -13.36 -10.21 14.91
C GLN A 34 -12.88 -10.78 13.58
N ALA A 35 -13.14 -12.06 13.30
CA ALA A 35 -12.74 -12.71 12.06
C ALA A 35 -13.33 -12.02 10.81
N LEU A 36 -14.61 -11.65 10.87
CA LEU A 36 -15.27 -10.92 9.77
C LEU A 36 -14.70 -9.51 9.57
N LEU A 37 -14.32 -8.83 10.66
CA LEU A 37 -13.68 -7.51 10.58
C LEU A 37 -12.27 -7.61 10.01
N GLU A 38 -11.52 -8.65 10.35
CA GLU A 38 -10.19 -8.93 9.78
C GLU A 38 -10.28 -9.26 8.29
N GLU A 39 -11.22 -10.12 7.90
CA GLU A 39 -11.48 -10.44 6.49
C GLU A 39 -11.83 -9.20 5.68
N GLU A 40 -12.70 -8.34 6.23
CA GLU A 40 -13.08 -7.08 5.60
C GLU A 40 -11.89 -6.13 5.44
N GLY A 41 -11.09 -5.97 6.49
CA GLY A 41 -9.92 -5.09 6.47
C GLY A 41 -8.87 -5.53 5.46
N GLN A 42 -8.62 -6.83 5.35
CA GLN A 42 -7.71 -7.39 4.34
C GLN A 42 -8.24 -7.22 2.91
N ASP A 43 -9.54 -7.43 2.71
CA ASP A 43 -10.17 -7.23 1.41
C ASP A 43 -10.10 -5.75 0.98
N LEU A 44 -10.48 -4.84 1.88
CA LEU A 44 -10.45 -3.41 1.62
C LEU A 44 -9.02 -2.89 1.37
N ALA A 45 -8.01 -3.40 2.10
CA ALA A 45 -6.60 -3.06 1.90
C ALA A 45 -6.08 -3.45 0.50
N ARG A 46 -6.63 -4.51 -0.10
CA ARG A 46 -6.26 -4.98 -1.45
C ARG A 46 -6.94 -4.22 -2.58
N ARG A 47 -8.06 -3.52 -2.30
CA ARG A 47 -8.87 -2.84 -3.33
C ARG A 47 -8.22 -1.58 -3.88
N GLY A 48 -7.27 -0.98 -3.19
CA GLY A 48 -6.62 0.24 -3.65
C GLY A 48 -5.39 0.65 -2.86
N ALA A 49 -4.72 1.68 -3.38
CA ALA A 49 -3.56 2.27 -2.73
C ALA A 49 -4.00 3.35 -1.73
N TRP A 50 -4.63 2.93 -0.64
CA TRP A 50 -5.08 3.84 0.41
C TRP A 50 -3.93 4.64 1.01
N GLN A 51 -4.11 5.96 1.17
CA GLN A 51 -3.09 6.83 1.75
C GLN A 51 -2.73 6.40 3.19
N GLY A 52 -3.70 5.92 3.96
CA GLY A 52 -3.49 5.45 5.32
C GLY A 52 -2.55 4.25 5.46
N ILE A 53 -2.33 3.48 4.39
CA ILE A 53 -1.42 2.31 4.36
C ILE A 53 -0.31 2.48 3.30
N THR A 54 -0.11 3.69 2.80
CA THR A 54 1.00 4.02 1.88
C THR A 54 2.15 4.63 2.69
N PHE A 55 3.35 4.10 2.49
CA PHE A 55 4.55 4.52 3.22
C PHE A 55 5.69 4.81 2.25
N GLU A 56 6.58 5.71 2.66
CA GLU A 56 7.85 5.91 1.99
C GLU A 56 8.91 4.96 2.57
N ALA A 57 9.71 4.37 1.70
CA ALA A 57 10.93 3.66 2.08
C ALA A 57 12.13 4.34 1.46
N THR A 58 13.22 4.38 2.22
CA THR A 58 14.52 4.82 1.75
C THR A 58 15.49 3.64 1.77
N HIS A 59 16.36 3.58 0.76
CA HIS A 59 17.35 2.52 0.62
C HIS A 59 18.69 3.11 0.17
N THR A 60 19.78 2.64 0.75
CA THR A 60 21.13 2.97 0.27
C THR A 60 21.56 1.92 -0.74
N SER A 61 21.84 2.33 -1.97
CA SER A 61 22.24 1.41 -3.04
C SER A 61 23.53 0.69 -2.75
N VAL A 62 23.63 -0.55 -3.22
CA VAL A 62 24.86 -1.34 -3.22
C VAL A 62 25.31 -1.60 -4.65
N ALA A 63 26.64 -1.72 -4.88
CA ALA A 63 27.20 -1.95 -6.22
C ALA A 63 27.02 -3.40 -6.71
N THR A 64 25.79 -3.90 -6.63
CA THR A 64 25.36 -5.22 -7.08
C THR A 64 23.98 -5.13 -7.75
N GLU A 65 23.64 -6.10 -8.60
CA GLU A 65 22.32 -6.17 -9.23
C GLU A 65 21.20 -6.32 -8.18
N SER A 66 21.43 -7.18 -7.17
CA SER A 66 20.47 -7.36 -6.08
C SER A 66 20.70 -6.32 -4.98
N GLN A 67 19.67 -5.55 -4.69
CA GLN A 67 19.68 -4.53 -3.66
C GLN A 67 19.21 -5.06 -2.29
N GLY A 68 18.87 -6.33 -2.22
CA GLY A 68 18.41 -7.00 -0.99
C GLY A 68 16.92 -7.35 -0.99
N ALA A 69 16.48 -7.91 0.14
CA ALA A 69 15.07 -8.30 0.30
C ALA A 69 14.19 -7.05 0.41
N ILE A 70 13.14 -6.99 -0.41
CA ILE A 70 12.22 -5.84 -0.41
C ILE A 70 11.54 -5.66 0.95
N THR A 71 11.30 -6.74 1.69
CA THR A 71 10.71 -6.71 3.03
C THR A 71 11.64 -6.12 4.09
N SER A 72 12.96 -6.16 3.86
CA SER A 72 13.94 -5.51 4.74
C SER A 72 14.07 -4.01 4.44
N ILE A 73 13.71 -3.58 3.23
CA ILE A 73 13.70 -2.18 2.81
C ILE A 73 12.36 -1.54 3.20
N ALA A 74 11.25 -2.19 2.88
CA ALA A 74 9.89 -1.76 3.17
C ALA A 74 9.38 -2.47 4.44
N THR A 75 9.80 -2.00 5.61
CA THR A 75 9.66 -2.69 6.90
C THR A 75 8.25 -2.74 7.47
N ASN A 76 7.34 -1.87 7.02
CA ASN A 76 5.97 -1.81 7.54
C ASN A 76 5.01 -2.82 6.87
N GLY A 77 5.53 -3.90 6.29
CA GLY A 77 4.72 -4.92 5.64
C GLY A 77 4.50 -4.64 4.15
N PHE A 78 5.45 -5.03 3.34
CA PHE A 78 5.43 -4.81 1.90
C PHE A 78 4.29 -5.56 1.19
N ASN A 79 3.54 -4.87 0.33
CA ASN A 79 2.61 -5.45 -0.64
C ASN A 79 3.13 -5.19 -2.08
N TYR A 80 3.15 -3.94 -2.53
CA TYR A 80 3.69 -3.55 -3.83
C TYR A 80 4.21 -2.10 -3.83
N ILE A 81 5.13 -1.80 -4.73
CA ILE A 81 5.64 -0.44 -4.96
C ILE A 81 4.64 0.33 -5.83
N LYS A 82 4.36 1.58 -5.48
CA LYS A 82 3.62 2.49 -6.37
C LYS A 82 4.48 2.79 -7.61
N ASN A 83 3.92 2.53 -8.78
CA ASN A 83 4.63 2.72 -10.04
C ASN A 83 5.16 4.15 -10.19
N GLN A 84 6.37 4.27 -10.76
CA GLN A 84 7.03 5.56 -11.06
C GLN A 84 7.38 6.41 -9.83
N THR A 85 7.42 5.84 -8.64
CA THR A 85 7.78 6.56 -7.41
C THR A 85 9.22 6.37 -6.98
N ILE A 86 9.98 5.45 -7.60
CA ILE A 86 11.38 5.24 -7.24
C ILE A 86 12.25 6.32 -7.87
N TRP A 87 12.96 7.03 -7.00
CA TRP A 87 13.93 8.06 -7.38
C TRP A 87 15.26 7.84 -6.69
N ASP A 88 16.34 7.99 -7.46
CA ASP A 88 17.67 8.22 -6.91
C ASP A 88 17.77 9.69 -6.52
N ARG A 89 17.76 9.95 -5.22
CA ARG A 89 17.84 11.31 -4.66
C ARG A 89 19.26 11.88 -4.72
N THR A 90 20.27 11.05 -4.94
CA THR A 90 21.66 11.48 -5.07
C THR A 90 21.91 12.05 -6.46
N GLU A 91 21.47 11.34 -7.50
CA GLU A 91 21.64 11.76 -8.90
C GLU A 91 20.42 12.52 -9.48
N ASN A 92 19.34 12.63 -8.70
CA ASN A 92 18.07 13.23 -9.13
C ASN A 92 17.48 12.56 -10.40
N LEU A 93 17.59 11.24 -10.50
CA LEU A 93 17.12 10.47 -11.64
C LEU A 93 16.05 9.45 -11.22
N PRO A 94 15.02 9.25 -12.07
CA PRO A 94 14.00 8.22 -11.81
C PRO A 94 14.56 6.83 -12.12
N ILE A 95 14.19 5.84 -11.29
CA ILE A 95 14.43 4.42 -11.54
C ILE A 95 13.14 3.83 -12.11
N ILE A 96 13.20 3.31 -13.34
CA ILE A 96 12.03 2.91 -14.11
C ILE A 96 11.63 1.47 -13.77
N GLY A 97 10.35 1.22 -13.53
CA GLY A 97 9.81 -0.12 -13.30
C GLY A 97 8.51 -0.12 -12.50
N PRO A 98 8.07 -1.31 -12.07
CA PRO A 98 8.69 -2.61 -12.32
C PRO A 98 8.59 -3.05 -13.78
N VAL A 99 9.70 -3.53 -14.36
CA VAL A 99 9.70 -4.00 -15.76
C VAL A 99 9.21 -5.45 -15.87
N SER A 100 8.63 -5.76 -17.04
CA SER A 100 8.15 -7.11 -17.35
C SER A 100 9.30 -8.13 -17.43
N SER A 101 8.95 -9.43 -17.38
CA SER A 101 9.94 -10.51 -17.52
C SER A 101 10.66 -10.47 -18.85
N GLU A 102 9.94 -10.16 -19.91
CA GLU A 102 10.45 -10.05 -21.28
C GLU A 102 11.48 -8.93 -21.40
N VAL A 103 11.09 -7.71 -20.98
CA VAL A 103 11.97 -6.54 -21.00
C VAL A 103 13.21 -6.79 -20.13
N TRP A 104 13.07 -7.44 -18.97
CA TRP A 104 14.21 -7.77 -18.12
C TRP A 104 15.20 -8.70 -18.81
N GLN A 105 14.73 -9.75 -19.51
CA GLN A 105 15.61 -10.66 -20.23
C GLN A 105 16.29 -9.98 -21.42
N ALA A 106 15.59 -9.11 -22.14
CA ALA A 106 16.19 -8.30 -23.20
C ALA A 106 17.30 -7.38 -22.67
N LEU A 107 17.07 -6.74 -21.50
CA LEU A 107 18.09 -5.91 -20.85
C LEU A 107 19.33 -6.72 -20.40
N LYS A 108 19.14 -7.97 -19.98
CA LYS A 108 20.26 -8.86 -19.63
C LYS A 108 21.03 -9.37 -20.86
N GLY A 109 20.37 -9.48 -21.99
CA GLY A 109 20.99 -9.86 -23.27
C GLY A 109 21.78 -8.72 -23.95
N SER A 110 21.55 -7.48 -23.56
CA SER A 110 22.26 -6.30 -24.06
C SER A 110 23.21 -5.74 -23.00
N VAL A 111 24.37 -5.25 -23.44
CA VAL A 111 25.25 -4.51 -22.53
C VAL A 111 24.66 -3.12 -22.33
N SER A 112 23.97 -2.92 -21.22
CA SER A 112 23.45 -1.63 -20.83
C SER A 112 24.39 -0.95 -19.84
N THR A 113 25.03 0.13 -20.28
CA THR A 113 25.83 1.01 -19.44
C THR A 113 25.24 2.41 -19.57
N GLY A 114 24.75 2.96 -18.47
CA GLY A 114 24.19 4.32 -18.52
C GLY A 114 23.37 4.67 -17.27
N PRO A 115 23.02 5.94 -17.12
CA PRO A 115 22.38 6.45 -15.90
C PRO A 115 20.90 6.05 -15.76
N ARG A 116 20.33 5.31 -16.71
CA ARG A 116 18.92 4.92 -16.70
C ARG A 116 18.77 3.56 -16.07
N PHE A 117 18.56 3.54 -14.78
CA PHE A 117 18.30 2.32 -14.01
C PHE A 117 16.88 1.82 -14.22
N GLN A 118 16.75 0.49 -14.32
CA GLN A 118 15.46 -0.20 -14.35
C GLN A 118 15.42 -1.23 -13.25
N PHE A 119 14.26 -1.38 -12.61
CA PHE A 119 14.12 -2.31 -11.50
C PHE A 119 13.03 -3.34 -11.75
N ARG A 120 13.18 -4.45 -11.05
CA ARG A 120 12.19 -5.51 -10.95
C ARG A 120 12.25 -6.15 -9.57
N ILE A 121 11.10 -6.63 -9.09
CA ILE A 121 11.04 -7.48 -7.90
C ILE A 121 10.93 -8.93 -8.37
N ARG A 122 11.85 -9.78 -7.94
CA ARG A 122 11.87 -11.20 -8.26
C ARG A 122 12.31 -12.00 -7.03
N GLY A 123 11.50 -13.02 -6.64
CA GLY A 123 11.80 -13.84 -5.47
C GLY A 123 11.90 -13.04 -4.16
N GLY A 124 11.14 -11.94 -4.04
CA GLY A 124 11.22 -11.05 -2.87
C GLY A 124 12.45 -10.14 -2.83
N LEU A 125 13.30 -10.16 -3.87
CA LEU A 125 14.48 -9.29 -3.98
C LEU A 125 14.19 -8.11 -4.91
N LEU A 126 14.65 -6.92 -4.51
CA LEU A 126 14.73 -5.76 -5.40
C LEU A 126 15.99 -5.91 -6.25
N ILE A 127 15.82 -6.06 -7.57
CA ILE A 127 16.92 -6.18 -8.53
C ILE A 127 16.90 -5.00 -9.49
N VAL A 128 18.08 -4.50 -9.83
CA VAL A 128 18.27 -3.31 -10.66
C VAL A 128 19.30 -3.55 -11.76
N ASN A 129 19.02 -3.08 -12.96
CA ASN A 129 19.93 -3.14 -14.11
C ASN A 129 19.96 -1.78 -14.81
N PRO A 130 21.12 -1.24 -15.20
CA PRO A 130 22.48 -1.72 -14.91
C PRO A 130 22.82 -1.72 -13.42
N VAL A 131 23.94 -2.33 -13.06
CA VAL A 131 24.43 -2.33 -11.65
C VAL A 131 24.69 -0.89 -11.21
N PRO A 132 24.05 -0.43 -10.14
CA PRO A 132 24.20 0.95 -9.68
C PRO A 132 25.53 1.20 -8.98
N THR A 133 25.88 2.46 -8.82
CA THR A 133 26.94 2.89 -7.90
C THR A 133 26.47 2.67 -6.44
N ALA A 134 27.36 2.30 -5.56
CA ALA A 134 27.05 2.18 -4.14
C ALA A 134 26.85 3.56 -3.48
N ASN A 135 26.14 3.56 -2.36
CA ASN A 135 25.93 4.71 -1.48
C ASN A 135 25.04 5.83 -2.06
N HIS A 136 24.25 5.55 -3.09
CA HIS A 136 23.19 6.46 -3.50
C HIS A 136 21.94 6.25 -2.63
N THR A 137 21.23 7.31 -2.32
CA THR A 137 19.98 7.28 -1.58
C THR A 137 18.80 7.17 -2.53
N TRP A 138 18.12 6.04 -2.50
CA TRP A 138 16.88 5.82 -3.23
C TRP A 138 15.68 5.96 -2.31
N ALA A 139 14.62 6.52 -2.83
CA ALA A 139 13.36 6.62 -2.11
C ALA A 139 12.20 6.20 -3.01
N PHE A 140 11.21 5.54 -2.42
CA PHE A 140 10.00 5.13 -3.13
C PHE A 140 8.82 5.01 -2.18
N GLU A 141 7.62 5.13 -2.75
CA GLU A 141 6.40 4.83 -2.03
C GLU A 141 5.94 3.39 -2.30
N TYR A 142 5.46 2.75 -1.26
CA TYR A 142 4.87 1.42 -1.34
C TYR A 142 3.57 1.34 -0.55
N VAL A 143 2.70 0.44 -0.96
CA VAL A 143 1.49 0.10 -0.23
C VAL A 143 1.79 -1.06 0.70
N SER A 144 1.39 -0.91 1.96
CA SER A 144 1.53 -1.95 2.97
C SER A 144 0.36 -2.93 2.93
N LYS A 145 0.61 -4.19 3.28
CA LYS A 145 -0.44 -5.15 3.61
C LYS A 145 -0.94 -5.01 5.06
N ASN A 146 -0.16 -4.33 5.90
CA ASN A 146 -0.49 -4.09 7.30
C ASN A 146 -1.41 -2.86 7.39
N TRP A 147 -2.65 -3.08 7.75
CA TRP A 147 -3.70 -2.05 7.82
C TRP A 147 -4.10 -1.70 9.25
N ILE A 148 -3.44 -2.32 10.23
CA ILE A 148 -3.66 -2.12 11.66
C ILE A 148 -2.42 -1.50 12.29
N LEU A 149 -2.62 -0.51 13.15
CA LEU A 149 -1.58 0.12 13.96
C LEU A 149 -1.75 -0.31 15.42
N ALA A 150 -0.70 -0.85 16.00
CA ALA A 150 -0.69 -1.20 17.43
C ALA A 150 -0.76 0.05 18.32
N ALA A 151 -1.16 -0.11 19.56
CA ALA A 151 -1.28 0.98 20.54
C ALA A 151 0.03 1.75 20.79
N ASN A 152 1.21 1.14 20.47
CA ASN A 152 2.51 1.83 20.58
C ASN A 152 2.75 2.88 19.49
N GLY A 153 1.86 2.98 18.50
CA GLY A 153 1.96 3.98 17.41
C GLY A 153 3.06 3.73 16.37
N THR A 154 3.78 2.62 16.46
CA THR A 154 4.94 2.34 15.58
C THR A 154 4.91 0.97 14.91
N THR A 155 4.16 0.02 15.46
CA THR A 155 4.08 -1.34 14.93
C THR A 155 2.84 -1.52 14.07
N TYR A 156 3.05 -1.87 12.81
CA TYR A 156 1.99 -2.15 11.83
C TYR A 156 1.74 -3.65 11.74
N LYS A 157 0.47 -4.04 11.66
CA LYS A 157 0.03 -5.45 11.71
C LYS A 157 -1.02 -5.76 10.65
N GLU A 158 -1.09 -7.03 10.27
CA GLU A 158 -2.10 -7.56 9.36
C GLU A 158 -3.35 -8.07 10.11
N TYR A 159 -3.17 -8.50 11.38
CA TYR A 159 -4.21 -9.06 12.25
C TYR A 159 -4.27 -8.33 13.59
N PHE A 160 -5.45 -8.30 14.20
CA PHE A 160 -5.62 -7.75 15.53
C PHE A 160 -5.00 -8.66 16.60
N THR A 161 -4.31 -8.07 17.55
CA THR A 161 -3.75 -8.77 18.70
C THR A 161 -4.16 -8.17 20.04
N ALA A 162 -4.70 -6.95 20.03
CA ALA A 162 -5.14 -6.24 21.22
C ALA A 162 -6.38 -5.38 20.94
N ASP A 163 -7.20 -5.18 21.96
CA ASP A 163 -8.40 -4.33 21.87
C ASP A 163 -8.12 -2.87 21.52
N THR A 164 -6.91 -2.41 21.83
CA THR A 164 -6.42 -1.05 21.58
C THR A 164 -5.83 -0.84 20.19
N ASP A 165 -5.72 -1.90 19.39
CA ASP A 165 -5.25 -1.80 18.01
C ASP A 165 -6.18 -0.92 17.19
N THR A 166 -5.63 -0.01 16.40
CA THR A 166 -6.36 0.96 15.59
C THR A 166 -6.29 0.63 14.11
N MET A 167 -7.38 0.87 13.41
CA MET A 167 -7.46 0.66 11.96
C MET A 167 -7.01 1.91 11.22
N LEU A 168 -6.22 1.73 10.14
CA LEU A 168 -5.73 2.80 9.27
C LEU A 168 -6.65 3.06 8.07
N LEU A 169 -7.56 2.14 7.79
CA LEU A 169 -8.57 2.24 6.74
C LEU A 169 -9.80 3.01 7.22
N PRO A 170 -10.62 3.57 6.31
CA PRO A 170 -11.82 4.31 6.68
C PRO A 170 -12.80 3.45 7.48
N GLU A 171 -13.07 3.90 8.71
CA GLU A 171 -13.90 3.17 9.68
C GLU A 171 -15.31 2.87 9.17
N GLU A 172 -15.92 3.84 8.49
CA GLU A 172 -17.29 3.67 7.99
C GLU A 172 -17.39 2.55 6.97
N LEU A 173 -16.37 2.40 6.12
CA LEU A 173 -16.31 1.30 5.15
C LEU A 173 -16.16 -0.04 5.85
N LEU A 174 -15.26 -0.13 6.84
CA LEU A 174 -15.10 -1.34 7.64
C LEU A 174 -16.39 -1.73 8.38
N MET A 175 -17.13 -0.74 8.90
CA MET A 175 -18.43 -0.98 9.54
C MET A 175 -19.51 -1.47 8.57
N MET A 176 -19.55 -0.90 7.35
CA MET A 176 -20.47 -1.35 6.30
C MET A 176 -20.11 -2.75 5.81
N GLY A 177 -18.81 -3.01 5.61
CA GLY A 177 -18.28 -4.31 5.24
C GLY A 177 -18.59 -5.38 6.28
N LEU A 178 -18.33 -5.10 7.55
CA LEU A 178 -18.69 -6.00 8.65
C LEU A 178 -20.20 -6.29 8.67
N ARG A 179 -21.06 -5.28 8.38
CA ARG A 179 -22.52 -5.44 8.41
C ARG A 179 -23.02 -6.40 7.34
N TRP A 180 -22.62 -6.22 6.09
CA TRP A 180 -23.11 -7.11 5.03
C TRP A 180 -22.54 -8.52 5.15
N ARG A 181 -21.26 -8.68 5.59
CA ARG A 181 -20.66 -10.00 5.84
C ARG A 181 -21.38 -10.72 6.97
N TRP A 182 -21.62 -10.03 8.08
CA TRP A 182 -22.36 -10.61 9.20
C TRP A 182 -23.77 -11.04 8.79
N LYS A 183 -24.50 -10.22 8.05
CA LYS A 183 -25.84 -10.59 7.53
C LYS A 183 -25.76 -11.83 6.63
N LYS A 184 -24.78 -11.90 5.75
CA LYS A 184 -24.52 -13.05 4.87
C LYS A 184 -24.32 -14.33 5.69
N GLU A 185 -23.46 -14.30 6.69
CA GLU A 185 -23.18 -15.45 7.55
C GLU A 185 -24.40 -15.89 8.41
N LYS A 186 -25.28 -14.96 8.72
CA LYS A 186 -26.55 -15.25 9.44
C LYS A 186 -27.69 -15.64 8.51
N GLY A 187 -27.49 -15.70 7.20
CA GLY A 187 -28.55 -16.00 6.22
C GLY A 187 -29.60 -14.92 6.08
N LEU A 188 -29.29 -13.69 6.48
CA LEU A 188 -30.16 -12.52 6.35
C LEU A 188 -29.95 -11.87 4.97
N ASP A 189 -30.95 -11.07 4.52
CA ASP A 189 -30.80 -10.28 3.31
C ASP A 189 -29.69 -9.23 3.46
N TYR A 190 -28.69 -9.31 2.59
CA TYR A 190 -27.49 -8.47 2.57
C TYR A 190 -27.27 -7.73 1.25
N ALA A 191 -28.06 -8.03 0.22
CA ALA A 191 -27.80 -7.55 -1.15
C ALA A 191 -27.71 -6.03 -1.24
N GLU A 192 -28.65 -5.32 -0.60
CA GLU A 192 -28.67 -3.86 -0.62
C GLU A 192 -27.54 -3.25 0.22
N ASP A 193 -27.18 -3.86 1.37
CA ASP A 193 -26.04 -3.41 2.19
C ASP A 193 -24.71 -3.58 1.41
N MET A 194 -24.55 -4.70 0.70
CA MET A 194 -23.37 -4.93 -0.15
C MET A 194 -23.30 -3.93 -1.30
N ARG A 195 -24.42 -3.67 -1.98
CA ARG A 195 -24.47 -2.68 -3.07
C ARG A 195 -24.08 -1.28 -2.59
N THR A 196 -24.65 -0.85 -1.46
CA THR A 196 -24.33 0.44 -0.86
C THR A 196 -22.86 0.52 -0.46
N TYR A 197 -22.31 -0.54 0.13
CA TYR A 197 -20.90 -0.66 0.46
C TYR A 197 -20.01 -0.51 -0.76
N GLU A 198 -20.27 -1.24 -1.85
CA GLU A 198 -19.47 -1.16 -3.09
C GLU A 198 -19.47 0.25 -3.71
N MET A 199 -20.61 0.95 -3.65
CA MET A 199 -20.68 2.35 -4.10
C MET A 199 -19.80 3.26 -3.23
N GLN A 200 -19.88 3.12 -1.90
CA GLN A 200 -19.09 3.93 -0.98
C GLN A 200 -17.57 3.64 -1.08
N VAL A 201 -17.18 2.38 -1.34
CA VAL A 201 -15.78 2.03 -1.58
C VAL A 201 -15.24 2.73 -2.82
N LYS A 202 -15.99 2.73 -3.93
CA LYS A 202 -15.61 3.44 -5.16
C LYS A 202 -15.46 4.94 -4.94
N ASP A 203 -16.40 5.54 -4.24
CA ASP A 203 -16.37 6.96 -3.89
C ASP A 203 -15.18 7.31 -3.00
N ALA A 204 -14.90 6.49 -2.00
CA ALA A 204 -13.80 6.70 -1.09
C ALA A 204 -12.44 6.58 -1.81
N LEU A 205 -12.25 5.54 -2.64
CA LEU A 205 -11.06 5.38 -3.47
C LEU A 205 -10.84 6.56 -4.42
N GLY A 206 -11.94 7.11 -4.98
CA GLY A 206 -11.87 8.30 -5.83
C GLY A 206 -11.45 9.59 -5.11
N ARG A 207 -11.60 9.64 -3.79
CA ARG A 207 -11.25 10.81 -2.94
C ARG A 207 -9.92 10.65 -2.22
N ASP A 208 -9.51 9.42 -1.92
CA ASP A 208 -8.36 9.14 -1.05
C ASP A 208 -7.02 9.50 -1.71
N GLY A 209 -6.90 9.40 -3.03
CA GLY A 209 -5.67 9.71 -3.78
C GLY A 209 -5.75 11.01 -4.57
N GLY A 210 -4.60 11.54 -4.94
CA GLY A 210 -4.50 12.61 -5.94
C GLY A 210 -5.05 12.12 -7.27
N LYS A 211 -5.92 12.93 -7.90
CA LYS A 211 -6.42 12.59 -9.25
C LYS A 211 -5.31 12.78 -10.28
N PRO A 212 -5.08 11.81 -11.18
CA PRO A 212 -4.11 11.99 -12.25
C PRO A 212 -4.55 13.14 -13.15
N VAL A 213 -3.63 14.02 -13.47
CA VAL A 213 -3.86 15.08 -14.47
C VAL A 213 -3.80 14.43 -15.84
N LEU A 214 -4.90 14.50 -16.60
CA LEU A 214 -4.92 14.08 -18.01
C LEU A 214 -4.19 15.13 -18.85
N HIS A 215 -2.99 14.79 -19.30
CA HIS A 215 -2.31 15.57 -20.31
C HIS A 215 -2.82 15.12 -21.71
N MET A 216 -3.40 16.05 -22.45
CA MET A 216 -3.88 15.82 -23.83
C MET A 216 -2.74 15.90 -24.84
N ASP A 217 -1.51 16.07 -24.40
CA ASP A 217 -0.34 16.12 -25.24
C ASP A 217 0.17 14.71 -25.59
N HIS A 218 0.54 14.51 -26.84
CA HIS A 218 0.80 13.19 -27.44
C HIS A 218 2.14 12.57 -27.00
N GLU A 219 2.96 13.28 -26.23
CA GLU A 219 4.22 12.76 -25.73
C GLU A 219 4.01 12.06 -24.38
N SER A 220 3.97 10.72 -24.48
CA SER A 220 4.27 9.76 -23.41
C SER A 220 3.78 10.14 -22.00
N GLY A 221 2.79 9.48 -21.48
CA GLY A 221 2.28 9.40 -20.10
C GLY A 221 3.17 9.72 -18.89
N ARG A 222 4.11 10.61 -19.04
CA ARG A 222 4.89 11.23 -17.98
C ARG A 222 4.32 12.62 -17.74
N SER A 223 3.67 12.82 -16.60
CA SER A 223 3.50 14.17 -16.07
C SER A 223 4.88 14.82 -15.98
N PRO A 224 5.16 15.91 -16.69
CA PRO A 224 6.37 16.65 -16.45
C PRO A 224 6.28 17.15 -15.00
N SER A 225 7.13 16.63 -14.12
CA SER A 225 7.27 17.20 -12.79
C SER A 225 7.78 18.63 -12.96
N PRO A 226 7.00 19.67 -12.58
CA PRO A 226 7.43 21.04 -12.79
C PRO A 226 8.78 21.27 -12.11
N GLY A 227 9.78 21.68 -12.87
CA GLY A 227 11.07 22.13 -12.36
C GLY A 227 12.16 21.06 -12.17
N ILE A 228 11.91 19.78 -12.47
CA ILE A 228 12.89 18.69 -12.23
C ILE A 228 13.86 18.47 -13.40
N PHE A 229 13.59 19.04 -14.58
CA PHE A 229 14.39 18.79 -15.78
C PHE A 229 15.33 19.92 -16.19
N VAL A 230 15.57 20.88 -15.31
CA VAL A 230 16.65 21.84 -15.52
C VAL A 230 17.94 21.16 -15.05
N PRO A 231 18.88 20.83 -15.95
CA PRO A 231 20.15 20.28 -15.54
C PRO A 231 20.83 21.26 -14.57
N GLN A 232 21.13 20.81 -13.36
CA GLN A 232 21.97 21.61 -12.47
C GLN A 232 23.40 21.55 -13.00
N GLY A 233 23.77 22.53 -13.77
CA GLY A 233 25.13 22.71 -14.31
C GLY A 233 25.38 24.17 -14.64
N SER A 234 26.60 24.62 -14.44
CA SER A 234 27.03 25.92 -14.95
C SER A 234 27.09 25.87 -16.49
N TRP A 235 26.17 26.53 -17.15
CA TRP A 235 26.19 26.69 -18.60
C TRP A 235 27.10 27.86 -18.93
N SER A 236 28.27 27.59 -19.50
CA SER A 236 29.06 28.62 -20.19
C SER A 236 28.56 28.70 -21.63
N ILE A 237 28.02 29.84 -22.03
CA ILE A 237 27.75 30.17 -23.43
C ILE A 237 29.12 30.42 -24.09
N PRO A 238 29.44 29.78 -25.23
CA PRO A 238 30.67 30.02 -25.95
C PRO A 238 30.76 31.45 -26.53
#